data_e5968c73a775e14ca73ee26487cea332
#
_entry.id   e5968c73a775e14ca73ee26487cea332
#
_cell.length_a   1.000
_cell.length_b   1.000
_cell.length_c   1.000
_cell.angle_alpha   90.00
_cell.angle_beta   90.00
_cell.angle_gamma   90.00
#
_symmetry.space_group_name_H-M   'P 1'
#
loop_
_entity.id
_entity.type
_entity.pdbx_description
1 polymer ?
#
loop_
_entity_poly.entity_id
_entity_poly.type
_entity_poly.pdbx_seq_one_letter_code
_entity_poly.pdbx_strand_id
1 'polypeptide(L)'
;MKSIKESKRTIFNVLFVLFSLLIFALSVLFRNKMNQNSWDGTQFDLSKVNWLDRTLAHPFSHSLHKLGTLTCLLNLALVPFVFMPLLALKSEHKIKNYFFLGLTYAETVALTKGGYDLLKVSVCRIRPFMYFENPYEKAVLSGDWQYSWPSGHTSNVFLCATIILCITLILKDKSKLAKACVITGYAIAVITACLRVLSGNHFPTDVLSGAVFGSMTGFFVPWINYVFGNYTDLIQETSLSVNEK
;
A
#
# COMPACT_ATOMS: atom_id res chain seq x y z
N MET A 1 27.50 -27.16 -1.16
CA MET A 1 26.91 -26.09 -2.01
C MET A 1 25.46 -25.76 -1.68
N LYS A 2 24.53 -26.71 -1.50
CA LYS A 2 23.11 -26.47 -1.17
C LYS A 2 22.95 -25.69 0.14
N SER A 3 23.62 -26.08 1.22
CA SER A 3 23.62 -25.44 2.55
C SER A 3 24.09 -23.97 2.53
N ILE A 4 25.11 -23.63 1.76
CA ILE A 4 25.62 -22.25 1.64
C ILE A 4 24.62 -21.34 0.93
N LYS A 5 23.92 -21.86 -0.08
CA LYS A 5 22.88 -21.12 -0.81
C LYS A 5 21.66 -20.85 0.09
N GLU A 6 21.27 -21.82 0.89
CA GLU A 6 20.16 -21.68 1.87
C GLU A 6 20.51 -20.65 2.96
N SER A 7 21.74 -20.69 3.49
CA SER A 7 22.21 -19.72 4.48
C SER A 7 22.21 -18.29 3.92
N LYS A 8 22.67 -18.07 2.69
CA LYS A 8 22.65 -16.74 2.04
C LYS A 8 21.24 -16.20 1.87
N ARG A 9 20.28 -17.06 1.50
CA ARG A 9 18.87 -16.67 1.37
C ARG A 9 18.23 -16.30 2.70
N THR A 10 18.51 -17.05 3.76
CA THR A 10 18.04 -16.74 5.11
C THR A 10 18.59 -15.40 5.60
N ILE A 11 19.89 -15.15 5.41
CA ILE A 11 20.53 -13.87 5.75
C ILE A 11 19.85 -12.73 4.98
N PHE A 12 19.62 -12.89 3.68
CA PHE A 12 18.95 -11.89 2.87
C PHE A 12 17.56 -11.56 3.43
N ASN A 13 16.72 -12.58 3.72
CA ASN A 13 15.38 -12.36 4.26
C ASN A 13 15.41 -11.60 5.59
N VAL A 14 16.32 -11.98 6.51
CA VAL A 14 16.47 -11.28 7.80
C VAL A 14 16.86 -9.81 7.59
N LEU A 15 17.85 -9.55 6.74
CA LEU A 15 18.30 -8.18 6.46
C LEU A 15 17.20 -7.34 5.78
N PHE A 16 16.38 -7.93 4.91
CA PHE A 16 15.32 -7.23 4.22
C PHE A 16 14.15 -6.90 5.16
N VAL A 17 13.79 -7.82 6.08
CA VAL A 17 12.84 -7.55 7.17
C VAL A 17 13.33 -6.40 8.04
N LEU A 18 14.59 -6.45 8.50
CA LEU A 18 15.17 -5.41 9.34
C LEU A 18 15.21 -4.06 8.64
N PHE A 19 15.52 -4.02 7.34
CA PHE A 19 15.47 -2.80 6.53
C PHE A 19 14.06 -2.23 6.45
N SER A 20 13.05 -3.07 6.19
CA SER A 20 11.64 -2.65 6.12
C SER A 20 11.13 -2.09 7.44
N LEU A 21 11.49 -2.73 8.55
CA LEU A 21 11.18 -2.26 9.90
C LEU A 21 11.91 -0.96 10.26
N LEU A 22 13.17 -0.81 9.82
CA LEU A 22 13.93 0.43 10.02
C LEU A 22 13.28 1.62 9.30
N ILE A 23 12.90 1.46 8.03
CA ILE A 23 12.20 2.50 7.27
C ILE A 23 10.87 2.88 7.94
N PHE A 24 10.11 1.86 8.40
CA PHE A 24 8.88 2.11 9.14
C PHE A 24 9.12 2.86 10.46
N ALA A 25 10.10 2.44 11.26
CA ALA A 25 10.43 3.09 12.54
C ALA A 25 10.89 4.54 12.34
N LEU A 26 11.76 4.80 11.35
CA LEU A 26 12.19 6.14 10.99
C LEU A 26 11.00 7.03 10.60
N SER A 27 10.06 6.50 9.82
CA SER A 27 8.87 7.26 9.42
C SER A 27 8.02 7.69 10.61
N VAL A 28 7.83 6.81 11.60
CA VAL A 28 7.09 7.12 12.84
C VAL A 28 7.81 8.21 13.64
N LEU A 29 9.12 8.09 13.80
CA LEU A 29 9.92 9.09 14.53
C LEU A 29 9.87 10.48 13.87
N PHE A 30 10.06 10.54 12.55
CA PHE A 30 10.00 11.81 11.81
C PHE A 30 8.60 12.42 11.85
N ARG A 31 7.57 11.62 11.64
CA ARG A 31 6.19 12.10 11.66
C ARG A 31 5.78 12.66 13.03
N ASN A 32 6.13 11.99 14.12
CA ASN A 32 5.85 12.48 15.47
C ASN A 32 6.58 13.78 15.78
N LYS A 33 7.81 13.95 15.29
CA LYS A 33 8.58 15.17 15.48
C LYS A 33 8.02 16.37 14.70
N MET A 34 7.42 16.14 13.53
CA MET A 34 6.90 17.17 12.63
C MET A 34 5.45 17.58 12.90
N ASN A 35 4.70 16.82 13.68
CA ASN A 35 3.26 17.07 13.97
C ASN A 35 2.99 18.31 14.85
N GLN A 36 4.00 19.14 15.14
CA GLN A 36 3.88 20.28 16.06
C GLN A 36 3.46 21.60 15.40
N ASN A 37 3.23 21.63 14.08
CA ASN A 37 2.84 22.85 13.39
C ASN A 37 1.33 23.11 13.56
N SER A 38 0.98 24.09 14.38
CA SER A 38 -0.38 24.60 14.48
C SER A 38 -0.71 25.45 13.25
N TRP A 39 -1.94 25.31 12.74
CA TRP A 39 -2.47 26.22 11.72
C TRP A 39 -2.86 27.55 12.38
N ASP A 40 -2.44 28.65 11.80
CA ASP A 40 -2.66 30.02 12.31
C ASP A 40 -4.00 30.64 11.89
N GLY A 41 -4.85 29.88 11.19
CA GLY A 41 -6.15 30.35 10.67
C GLY A 41 -6.07 30.99 9.27
N THR A 42 -4.88 31.13 8.69
CA THR A 42 -4.72 31.72 7.34
C THR A 42 -5.38 30.85 6.28
N GLN A 43 -6.28 31.46 5.47
CA GLN A 43 -6.92 30.79 4.36
C GLN A 43 -5.93 30.60 3.20
N PHE A 44 -5.87 29.38 2.67
CA PHE A 44 -5.03 29.05 1.52
C PHE A 44 -5.70 29.44 0.20
N ASP A 45 -4.92 29.94 -0.74
CA ASP A 45 -5.38 30.37 -2.05
C ASP A 45 -5.37 29.21 -3.05
N LEU A 46 -6.54 28.73 -3.42
CA LEU A 46 -6.73 27.62 -4.37
C LEU A 46 -6.23 27.97 -5.79
N SER A 47 -6.16 29.28 -6.14
CA SER A 47 -5.68 29.71 -7.45
C SER A 47 -4.21 29.36 -7.71
N LYS A 48 -3.41 29.20 -6.64
CA LYS A 48 -1.99 28.81 -6.68
C LYS A 48 -1.78 27.31 -6.89
N VAL A 49 -2.83 26.50 -6.82
CA VAL A 49 -2.77 25.06 -7.09
C VAL A 49 -2.84 24.82 -8.61
N ASN A 50 -2.10 23.81 -9.10
CA ASN A 50 -2.13 23.47 -10.54
C ASN A 50 -3.57 23.19 -11.01
N TRP A 51 -3.80 23.38 -12.31
CA TRP A 51 -5.14 23.34 -12.90
C TRP A 51 -5.89 22.01 -12.67
N LEU A 52 -5.20 20.86 -12.77
CA LEU A 52 -5.80 19.54 -12.61
C LEU A 52 -6.30 19.33 -11.18
N ASP A 53 -5.47 19.64 -10.19
CA ASP A 53 -5.79 19.48 -8.78
C ASP A 53 -6.85 20.50 -8.35
N ARG A 54 -6.75 21.74 -8.83
CA ARG A 54 -7.72 22.79 -8.55
C ARG A 54 -9.13 22.46 -9.04
N THR A 55 -9.24 21.88 -10.25
CA THR A 55 -10.53 21.55 -10.88
C THR A 55 -11.29 20.47 -10.10
N LEU A 56 -10.58 19.55 -9.46
CA LEU A 56 -11.15 18.43 -8.71
C LEU A 56 -10.94 18.55 -7.19
N ALA A 57 -10.60 19.74 -6.70
CA ALA A 57 -10.53 20.00 -5.25
C ALA A 57 -11.95 20.03 -4.65
N HIS A 58 -12.13 19.42 -3.48
CA HIS A 58 -13.40 19.36 -2.78
C HIS A 58 -13.27 19.75 -1.31
N PRO A 59 -14.30 20.33 -0.68
CA PRO A 59 -14.38 20.48 0.76
C PRO A 59 -14.42 19.10 1.43
N PHE A 60 -14.19 19.05 2.74
CA PHE A 60 -14.19 17.80 3.47
C PHE A 60 -15.57 17.15 3.57
N SER A 61 -15.66 15.86 3.26
CA SER A 61 -16.87 15.05 3.42
C SER A 61 -16.63 13.88 4.37
N HIS A 62 -17.27 13.91 5.55
CA HIS A 62 -17.19 12.85 6.55
C HIS A 62 -17.63 11.48 6.03
N SER A 63 -18.72 11.42 5.29
CA SER A 63 -19.28 10.15 4.77
C SER A 63 -18.35 9.50 3.75
N LEU A 64 -17.86 10.28 2.78
CA LEU A 64 -16.91 9.78 1.76
C LEU A 64 -15.55 9.45 2.37
N HIS A 65 -15.10 10.20 3.39
CA HIS A 65 -13.88 9.88 4.14
C HIS A 65 -14.00 8.51 4.82
N LYS A 66 -15.10 8.25 5.55
CA LYS A 66 -15.35 6.96 6.21
C LYS A 66 -15.44 5.82 5.20
N LEU A 67 -16.15 6.03 4.09
CA LEU A 67 -16.28 5.01 3.04
C LEU A 67 -14.92 4.69 2.40
N GLY A 68 -14.10 5.71 2.08
CA GLY A 68 -12.76 5.51 1.54
C GLY A 68 -11.80 4.81 2.54
N THR A 69 -11.98 5.02 3.84
CA THR A 69 -11.24 4.30 4.87
C THR A 69 -11.70 2.85 4.95
N LEU A 70 -13.02 2.60 4.91
CA LEU A 70 -13.57 1.24 4.94
C LEU A 70 -13.11 0.41 3.73
N THR A 71 -13.17 0.97 2.52
CA THR A 71 -12.71 0.26 1.30
C THR A 71 -11.21 -0.03 1.35
N CYS A 72 -10.42 0.87 1.94
CA CYS A 72 -8.99 0.64 2.16
C CYS A 72 -8.75 -0.52 3.14
N LEU A 73 -9.43 -0.55 4.27
CA LEU A 73 -9.32 -1.62 5.27
C LEU A 73 -9.77 -2.96 4.71
N LEU A 74 -10.87 -2.98 3.95
CA LEU A 74 -11.35 -4.19 3.27
C LEU A 74 -10.29 -4.73 2.30
N ASN A 75 -9.67 -3.89 1.50
CA ASN A 75 -8.63 -4.33 0.56
C ASN A 75 -7.39 -4.85 1.29
N LEU A 76 -6.96 -4.18 2.36
CA LEU A 76 -5.86 -4.65 3.21
C LEU A 76 -6.16 -6.03 3.84
N ALA A 77 -7.42 -6.28 4.22
CA ALA A 77 -7.84 -7.56 4.79
C ALA A 77 -7.97 -8.69 3.75
N LEU A 78 -8.36 -8.38 2.50
CA LEU A 78 -8.54 -9.38 1.44
C LEU A 78 -7.25 -10.16 1.16
N VAL A 79 -6.09 -9.52 1.22
CA VAL A 79 -4.81 -10.19 0.93
C VAL A 79 -4.51 -11.30 1.95
N PRO A 80 -4.36 -11.03 3.27
CA PRO A 80 -4.00 -12.07 4.23
C PRO A 80 -5.13 -13.04 4.55
N PHE A 81 -6.40 -12.63 4.52
CA PHE A 81 -7.50 -13.48 4.97
C PHE A 81 -8.24 -14.21 3.85
N VAL A 82 -8.07 -13.80 2.60
CA VAL A 82 -8.73 -14.45 1.46
C VAL A 82 -7.72 -14.98 0.46
N PHE A 83 -6.91 -14.11 -0.14
CA PHE A 83 -6.03 -14.48 -1.23
C PHE A 83 -4.90 -15.42 -0.79
N MET A 84 -4.19 -15.11 0.30
CA MET A 84 -3.08 -15.94 0.78
C MET A 84 -3.51 -17.34 1.25
N PRO A 85 -4.59 -17.52 2.02
CA PRO A 85 -5.10 -18.85 2.34
C PRO A 85 -5.47 -19.66 1.09
N LEU A 86 -6.14 -19.04 0.11
CA LEU A 86 -6.52 -19.71 -1.14
C LEU A 86 -5.29 -20.19 -1.93
N LEU A 87 -4.19 -19.45 -1.91
CA LEU A 87 -2.94 -19.87 -2.51
C LEU A 87 -2.25 -20.97 -1.71
N ALA A 88 -2.15 -20.79 -0.39
CA ALA A 88 -1.48 -21.74 0.50
C ALA A 88 -2.15 -23.12 0.48
N LEU A 89 -3.48 -23.16 0.32
CA LEU A 89 -4.24 -24.43 0.21
C LEU A 89 -3.88 -25.26 -1.02
N LYS A 90 -3.30 -24.66 -2.07
CA LYS A 90 -2.85 -25.35 -3.29
C LYS A 90 -1.50 -26.05 -3.12
N SER A 91 -0.81 -25.85 -2.01
CA SER A 91 0.53 -26.35 -1.73
C SER A 91 0.50 -27.52 -0.73
N GLU A 92 1.47 -28.44 -0.80
CA GLU A 92 1.68 -29.49 0.21
C GLU A 92 2.08 -28.88 1.57
N HIS A 93 2.90 -27.83 1.59
CA HIS A 93 3.38 -27.16 2.81
C HIS A 93 2.54 -25.93 3.17
N LYS A 94 1.23 -26.08 3.32
CA LYS A 94 0.24 -24.98 3.47
C LYS A 94 0.61 -23.95 4.52
N ILE A 95 0.98 -24.38 5.73
CA ILE A 95 1.29 -23.49 6.87
C ILE A 95 2.59 -22.72 6.62
N LYS A 96 3.64 -23.40 6.15
CA LYS A 96 4.93 -22.76 5.82
C LYS A 96 4.74 -21.68 4.75
N ASN A 97 3.99 -22.01 3.69
CA ASN A 97 3.76 -21.12 2.57
C ASN A 97 2.88 -19.93 2.94
N TYR A 98 1.83 -20.14 3.75
CA TYR A 98 1.04 -19.05 4.30
C TYR A 98 1.88 -18.08 5.15
N PHE A 99 2.77 -18.62 5.98
CA PHE A 99 3.69 -17.82 6.80
C PHE A 99 4.62 -16.95 5.94
N PHE A 100 5.24 -17.51 4.90
CA PHE A 100 6.13 -16.76 4.01
C PHE A 100 5.39 -15.69 3.18
N LEU A 101 4.20 -16.01 2.68
CA LEU A 101 3.35 -15.01 2.01
C LEU A 101 2.96 -13.89 2.98
N GLY A 102 2.58 -14.23 4.22
CA GLY A 102 2.26 -13.29 5.27
C GLY A 102 3.42 -12.37 5.64
N LEU A 103 4.63 -12.92 5.73
CA LEU A 103 5.85 -12.14 5.98
C LEU A 103 6.11 -11.15 4.85
N THR A 104 6.06 -11.59 3.60
CA THR A 104 6.22 -10.71 2.43
C THR A 104 5.17 -9.60 2.39
N TYR A 105 3.93 -9.93 2.73
CA TYR A 105 2.87 -8.92 2.83
C TYR A 105 3.18 -7.89 3.91
N ALA A 106 3.57 -8.33 5.10
CA ALA A 106 3.93 -7.45 6.21
C ALA A 106 5.12 -6.53 5.87
N GLU A 107 6.16 -7.06 5.22
CA GLU A 107 7.30 -6.29 4.71
C GLU A 107 6.85 -5.24 3.69
N THR A 108 5.99 -5.65 2.73
CA THR A 108 5.49 -4.74 1.71
C THR A 108 4.68 -3.60 2.32
N VAL A 109 3.80 -3.91 3.28
CA VAL A 109 3.00 -2.91 4.00
C VAL A 109 3.90 -1.98 4.82
N ALA A 110 4.87 -2.52 5.56
CA ALA A 110 5.79 -1.74 6.38
C ALA A 110 6.62 -0.78 5.54
N LEU A 111 7.20 -1.27 4.44
CA LEU A 111 8.02 -0.47 3.53
C LEU A 111 7.20 0.61 2.83
N THR A 112 6.00 0.27 2.37
CA THR A 112 5.10 1.23 1.71
C THR A 112 4.67 2.32 2.69
N LYS A 113 4.22 1.91 3.89
CA LYS A 113 3.80 2.87 4.91
C LYS A 113 4.94 3.77 5.34
N GLY A 114 6.10 3.21 5.64
CA GLY A 114 7.29 3.97 5.99
C GLY A 114 7.70 4.94 4.88
N GLY A 115 7.72 4.47 3.64
CA GLY A 115 8.08 5.27 2.48
C GLY A 115 7.14 6.44 2.23
N TYR A 116 5.81 6.22 2.18
CA TYR A 116 4.91 7.34 1.94
C TYR A 116 4.83 8.32 3.14
N ASP A 117 5.03 7.87 4.38
CA ASP A 117 5.07 8.77 5.54
C ASP A 117 6.35 9.64 5.52
N LEU A 118 7.50 9.10 5.12
CA LEU A 118 8.73 9.90 4.90
C LEU A 118 8.54 10.92 3.78
N LEU A 119 7.91 10.54 2.67
CA LEU A 119 7.59 11.47 1.58
C LEU A 119 6.64 12.57 2.04
N LYS A 120 5.63 12.27 2.86
CA LYS A 120 4.69 13.24 3.42
C LYS A 120 5.39 14.31 4.24
N VAL A 121 6.26 13.91 5.15
CA VAL A 121 6.99 14.86 6.01
C VAL A 121 8.07 15.64 5.25
N SER A 122 8.57 15.12 4.13
CA SER A 122 9.53 15.81 3.28
C SER A 122 8.89 16.86 2.38
N VAL A 123 7.64 16.62 1.92
CA VAL A 123 6.95 17.51 0.97
C VAL A 123 6.03 18.50 1.66
N CYS A 124 5.41 18.14 2.78
CA CYS A 124 4.49 18.96 3.55
C CYS A 124 3.38 19.61 2.71
N ARG A 125 2.73 18.87 1.85
CA ARG A 125 1.69 19.38 0.95
C ARG A 125 0.38 19.61 1.69
N ILE A 126 -0.21 20.80 1.57
CA ILE A 126 -1.51 21.16 2.14
C ILE A 126 -2.62 20.32 1.52
N ARG A 127 -3.58 19.84 2.35
CA ARG A 127 -4.73 19.05 1.88
C ARG A 127 -5.79 19.93 1.21
N PRO A 128 -6.56 19.40 0.22
CA PRO A 128 -7.59 20.16 -0.49
C PRO A 128 -8.62 20.84 0.41
N PHE A 129 -9.10 20.17 1.46
CA PHE A 129 -10.12 20.74 2.35
C PHE A 129 -9.67 22.01 3.09
N MET A 130 -8.36 22.29 3.18
CA MET A 130 -7.84 23.51 3.80
C MET A 130 -8.06 24.79 2.96
N TYR A 131 -8.44 24.62 1.70
CA TYR A 131 -8.72 25.72 0.76
C TYR A 131 -10.21 26.14 0.77
N PHE A 132 -11.04 25.47 1.59
CA PHE A 132 -12.47 25.73 1.72
C PHE A 132 -12.80 26.18 3.14
N GLU A 133 -14.00 26.78 3.31
CA GLU A 133 -14.52 27.12 4.63
C GLU A 133 -14.71 25.86 5.48
N ASN A 134 -14.55 25.99 6.79
CA ASN A 134 -14.70 24.92 7.78
C ASN A 134 -13.85 23.67 7.50
N PRO A 135 -12.52 23.79 7.54
CA PRO A 135 -11.62 22.66 7.34
C PRO A 135 -11.82 21.58 8.40
N TYR A 136 -11.41 20.35 8.10
CA TYR A 136 -11.58 19.20 8.99
C TYR A 136 -10.81 19.36 10.30
N GLU A 137 -11.50 19.74 11.38
CA GLU A 137 -10.95 20.11 12.68
C GLU A 137 -9.98 19.06 13.24
N LYS A 138 -10.32 17.76 13.20
CA LYS A 138 -9.45 16.69 13.69
C LYS A 138 -8.10 16.65 12.97
N ALA A 139 -8.08 16.93 11.66
CA ALA A 139 -6.83 16.96 10.89
C ALA A 139 -6.03 18.23 11.18
N VAL A 140 -6.70 19.34 11.47
CA VAL A 140 -6.07 20.59 11.90
C VAL A 140 -5.39 20.39 13.26
N LEU A 141 -6.11 19.88 14.25
CA LEU A 141 -5.59 19.64 15.60
C LEU A 141 -4.43 18.65 15.65
N SER A 142 -4.45 17.63 14.77
CA SER A 142 -3.38 16.63 14.68
C SER A 142 -2.20 17.03 13.79
N GLY A 143 -2.24 18.18 13.10
CA GLY A 143 -1.25 18.58 12.11
C GLY A 143 -1.28 17.77 10.80
N ASP A 144 -2.26 16.87 10.61
CA ASP A 144 -2.34 16.01 9.39
C ASP A 144 -2.76 16.80 8.14
N TRP A 145 -3.24 18.03 8.28
CA TRP A 145 -3.65 18.93 7.21
C TRP A 145 -2.53 19.25 6.20
N GLN A 146 -1.26 19.17 6.62
CA GLN A 146 -0.08 19.47 5.80
C GLN A 146 0.56 18.22 5.17
N TYR A 147 -0.08 17.05 5.22
CA TYR A 147 0.49 15.77 4.73
C TYR A 147 -0.39 15.13 3.66
N SER A 148 -0.69 15.90 2.59
CA SER A 148 -1.53 15.39 1.50
C SER A 148 -0.77 14.40 0.61
N TRP A 149 0.45 14.70 0.18
CA TRP A 149 1.18 13.95 -0.84
C TRP A 149 2.23 12.99 -0.25
N PRO A 150 2.27 11.73 -0.76
CA PRO A 150 1.29 11.05 -1.59
C PRO A 150 0.11 10.51 -0.76
N SER A 151 -0.97 10.06 -1.44
CA SER A 151 -2.13 9.46 -0.76
C SER A 151 -1.81 8.09 -0.17
N GLY A 152 -1.75 7.97 1.17
CA GLY A 152 -1.45 6.72 1.85
C GLY A 152 -2.53 5.64 1.68
N HIS A 153 -3.84 6.02 1.68
CA HIS A 153 -4.92 5.08 1.42
C HIS A 153 -4.80 4.49 0.01
N THR A 154 -4.52 5.34 -0.99
CA THR A 154 -4.32 4.90 -2.37
C THR A 154 -3.07 4.03 -2.50
N SER A 155 -1.96 4.39 -1.87
CA SER A 155 -0.75 3.54 -1.86
C SER A 155 -1.05 2.15 -1.31
N ASN A 156 -1.78 2.04 -0.22
CA ASN A 156 -2.12 0.77 0.41
C ASN A 156 -3.03 -0.11 -0.48
N VAL A 157 -4.06 0.45 -1.11
CA VAL A 157 -4.97 -0.37 -1.93
C VAL A 157 -4.34 -0.79 -3.26
N PHE A 158 -3.49 0.05 -3.86
CA PHE A 158 -2.73 -0.33 -5.06
C PHE A 158 -1.61 -1.33 -4.74
N LEU A 159 -0.95 -1.22 -3.59
CA LEU A 159 -0.06 -2.25 -3.06
C LEU A 159 -0.78 -3.61 -3.00
N CYS A 160 -1.96 -3.67 -2.37
CA CYS A 160 -2.73 -4.90 -2.20
C CYS A 160 -3.13 -5.53 -3.56
N ALA A 161 -3.64 -4.72 -4.48
CA ALA A 161 -4.00 -5.19 -5.81
C ALA A 161 -2.78 -5.71 -6.57
N THR A 162 -1.64 -5.01 -6.47
CA THR A 162 -0.44 -5.36 -7.21
C THR A 162 0.31 -6.54 -6.59
N ILE A 163 0.29 -6.73 -5.27
CA ILE A 163 0.88 -7.93 -4.65
C ILE A 163 0.13 -9.19 -5.09
N ILE A 164 -1.22 -9.13 -5.19
CA ILE A 164 -2.03 -10.23 -5.72
C ILE A 164 -1.62 -10.53 -7.17
N LEU A 165 -1.49 -9.50 -8.00
CA LEU A 165 -1.07 -9.64 -9.39
C LEU A 165 0.34 -10.24 -9.49
N CYS A 166 1.31 -9.70 -8.75
CA CYS A 166 2.70 -10.14 -8.77
C CYS A 166 2.83 -11.62 -8.38
N ILE A 167 2.20 -12.03 -7.28
CA ILE A 167 2.22 -13.43 -6.84
C ILE A 167 1.54 -14.33 -7.86
N THR A 168 0.40 -13.91 -8.43
CA THR A 168 -0.29 -14.66 -9.50
C THR A 168 0.61 -14.87 -10.71
N LEU A 169 1.38 -13.84 -11.12
CA LEU A 169 2.34 -13.93 -12.23
C LEU A 169 3.52 -14.85 -11.90
N ILE A 170 4.09 -14.73 -10.71
CA ILE A 170 5.20 -15.57 -10.23
C ILE A 170 4.79 -17.06 -10.24
N LEU A 171 3.61 -17.36 -9.72
CA LEU A 171 3.07 -18.73 -9.64
C LEU A 171 2.48 -19.22 -10.97
N LYS A 172 2.40 -18.35 -11.99
CA LYS A 172 1.75 -18.63 -13.29
C LYS A 172 0.31 -19.15 -13.12
N ASP A 173 -0.39 -18.69 -12.07
CA ASP A 173 -1.77 -19.12 -11.78
C ASP A 173 -2.76 -18.48 -12.75
N LYS A 174 -3.25 -19.28 -13.70
CA LYS A 174 -4.22 -18.86 -14.73
C LYS A 174 -5.68 -19.10 -14.32
N SER A 175 -5.94 -19.55 -13.09
CA SER A 175 -7.28 -19.87 -12.61
C SER A 175 -8.23 -18.67 -12.68
N LYS A 176 -9.52 -18.95 -12.87
CA LYS A 176 -10.58 -17.93 -12.84
C LYS A 176 -10.62 -17.20 -11.49
N LEU A 177 -10.32 -17.91 -10.40
CA LEU A 177 -10.29 -17.35 -9.05
C LEU A 177 -9.15 -16.33 -8.89
N ALA A 178 -7.93 -16.66 -9.32
CA ALA A 178 -6.80 -15.71 -9.27
C ALA A 178 -7.09 -14.44 -10.07
N LYS A 179 -7.65 -14.58 -11.29
CA LYS A 179 -8.08 -13.45 -12.11
C LYS A 179 -9.14 -12.61 -11.42
N ALA A 180 -10.15 -13.26 -10.80
CA ALA A 180 -11.19 -12.55 -10.04
C ALA A 180 -10.60 -11.77 -8.86
N CYS A 181 -9.65 -12.34 -8.10
CA CYS A 181 -8.97 -11.64 -7.00
C CYS A 181 -8.21 -10.39 -7.49
N VAL A 182 -7.47 -10.50 -8.61
CA VAL A 182 -6.77 -9.35 -9.21
C VAL A 182 -7.75 -8.26 -9.61
N ILE A 183 -8.80 -8.61 -10.36
CA ILE A 183 -9.81 -7.65 -10.84
C ILE A 183 -10.50 -6.97 -9.65
N THR A 184 -10.94 -7.72 -8.66
CA THR A 184 -11.60 -7.18 -7.46
C THR A 184 -10.66 -6.26 -6.68
N GLY A 185 -9.40 -6.65 -6.50
CA GLY A 185 -8.39 -5.83 -5.83
C GLY A 185 -8.21 -4.48 -6.51
N TYR A 186 -8.05 -4.44 -7.83
CA TYR A 186 -7.92 -3.19 -8.57
C TYR A 186 -9.23 -2.38 -8.62
N ALA A 187 -10.39 -3.03 -8.71
CA ALA A 187 -11.68 -2.32 -8.65
C ALA A 187 -11.84 -1.58 -7.31
N ILE A 188 -11.56 -2.24 -6.19
CA ILE A 188 -11.59 -1.60 -4.87
C ILE A 188 -10.53 -0.49 -4.78
N ALA A 189 -9.34 -0.68 -5.36
CA ALA A 189 -8.28 0.32 -5.35
C ALA A 189 -8.70 1.60 -6.08
N VAL A 190 -9.31 1.49 -7.26
CA VAL A 190 -9.83 2.63 -8.03
C VAL A 190 -10.96 3.33 -7.28
N ILE A 191 -11.93 2.57 -6.75
CA ILE A 191 -13.02 3.15 -5.95
C ILE A 191 -12.47 3.93 -4.75
N THR A 192 -11.52 3.34 -4.00
CA THR A 192 -10.88 4.02 -2.87
C THR A 192 -10.18 5.30 -3.33
N ALA A 193 -9.44 5.26 -4.44
CA ALA A 193 -8.75 6.42 -5.01
C ALA A 193 -9.73 7.57 -5.33
N CYS A 194 -10.84 7.28 -6.00
CA CYS A 194 -11.89 8.27 -6.27
C CYS A 194 -12.49 8.85 -4.98
N LEU A 195 -12.79 8.00 -4.00
CA LEU A 195 -13.32 8.44 -2.71
C LEU A 195 -12.34 9.37 -1.96
N ARG A 196 -11.03 9.19 -2.11
CA ARG A 196 -10.03 10.08 -1.47
C ARG A 196 -10.03 11.48 -2.08
N VAL A 197 -10.25 11.61 -3.39
CA VAL A 197 -10.42 12.91 -4.06
C VAL A 197 -11.75 13.54 -3.67
N LEU A 198 -12.85 12.83 -3.87
CA LEU A 198 -14.21 13.34 -3.61
C LEU A 198 -14.45 13.70 -2.14
N SER A 199 -13.73 13.09 -1.21
CA SER A 199 -13.80 13.43 0.22
C SER A 199 -12.99 14.66 0.62
N GLY A 200 -12.32 15.33 -0.32
CA GLY A 200 -11.47 16.49 -0.06
C GLY A 200 -10.16 16.19 0.67
N ASN A 201 -9.82 14.93 0.88
CA ASN A 201 -8.60 14.55 1.60
C ASN A 201 -7.33 14.67 0.75
N HIS A 202 -7.44 14.43 -0.55
CA HIS A 202 -6.31 14.36 -1.49
C HIS A 202 -6.66 15.00 -2.82
N PHE A 203 -5.66 15.61 -3.44
CA PHE A 203 -5.72 16.01 -4.83
C PHE A 203 -5.57 14.81 -5.79
N PRO A 204 -6.02 14.92 -7.06
CA PRO A 204 -5.77 13.90 -8.08
C PRO A 204 -4.31 13.47 -8.20
N THR A 205 -3.37 14.41 -8.15
CA THR A 205 -1.94 14.11 -8.26
C THR A 205 -1.40 13.37 -7.04
N ASP A 206 -1.96 13.56 -5.83
CA ASP A 206 -1.61 12.80 -4.62
C ASP A 206 -2.04 11.34 -4.78
N VAL A 207 -3.21 11.13 -5.36
CA VAL A 207 -3.80 9.80 -5.61
C VAL A 207 -3.03 9.07 -6.70
N LEU A 208 -2.72 9.73 -7.81
CA LEU A 208 -1.90 9.15 -8.89
C LEU A 208 -0.52 8.73 -8.38
N SER A 209 0.15 9.62 -7.63
CA SER A 209 1.45 9.30 -7.03
C SER A 209 1.35 8.14 -6.03
N GLY A 210 0.28 8.10 -5.23
CA GLY A 210 0.00 7.00 -4.32
C GLY A 210 -0.22 5.67 -5.06
N ALA A 211 -0.95 5.68 -6.17
CA ALA A 211 -1.18 4.50 -7.00
C ALA A 211 0.14 3.97 -7.60
N VAL A 212 0.97 4.84 -8.14
CA VAL A 212 2.30 4.46 -8.66
C VAL A 212 3.18 3.89 -7.55
N PHE A 213 3.29 4.60 -6.41
CA PHE A 213 4.14 4.18 -5.30
C PHE A 213 3.69 2.83 -4.72
N GLY A 214 2.39 2.66 -4.47
CA GLY A 214 1.83 1.40 -3.99
C GLY A 214 2.01 0.24 -4.98
N SER A 215 1.83 0.50 -6.28
CA SER A 215 2.08 -0.51 -7.32
C SER A 215 3.55 -0.90 -7.41
N MET A 216 4.47 0.05 -7.31
CA MET A 216 5.91 -0.25 -7.30
C MET A 216 6.28 -1.15 -6.12
N THR A 217 5.90 -0.79 -4.91
CA THR A 217 6.22 -1.60 -3.73
C THR A 217 5.52 -2.95 -3.76
N GLY A 218 4.23 -3.00 -4.15
CA GLY A 218 3.45 -4.23 -4.30
C GLY A 218 3.97 -5.19 -5.36
N PHE A 219 4.76 -4.70 -6.33
CA PHE A 219 5.41 -5.53 -7.34
C PHE A 219 6.83 -5.91 -6.92
N PHE A 220 7.66 -4.92 -6.59
CA PHE A 220 9.11 -5.17 -6.38
C PHE A 220 9.41 -5.95 -5.10
N VAL A 221 8.68 -5.75 -4.00
CA VAL A 221 8.95 -6.46 -2.76
C VAL A 221 8.69 -7.97 -2.90
N PRO A 222 7.53 -8.46 -3.39
CA PRO A 222 7.33 -9.88 -3.64
C PRO A 222 8.29 -10.44 -4.70
N TRP A 223 8.60 -9.66 -5.74
CA TRP A 223 9.55 -10.06 -6.77
C TRP A 223 10.97 -10.27 -6.22
N ILE A 224 11.45 -9.34 -5.39
CA ILE A 224 12.76 -9.44 -4.73
C ILE A 224 12.80 -10.65 -3.81
N ASN A 225 11.76 -10.87 -3.00
CA ASN A 225 11.64 -12.04 -2.15
C ASN A 225 11.60 -13.35 -2.96
N TYR A 226 10.99 -13.33 -4.15
CA TYR A 226 11.01 -14.46 -5.07
C TYR A 226 12.41 -14.75 -5.61
N VAL A 227 13.14 -13.74 -6.08
CA VAL A 227 14.45 -13.90 -6.72
C VAL A 227 15.53 -14.27 -5.71
N PHE A 228 15.56 -13.61 -4.56
CA PHE A 228 16.64 -13.70 -3.56
C PHE A 228 16.25 -14.50 -2.31
N GLY A 229 14.96 -14.70 -2.05
CA GLY A 229 14.44 -15.38 -0.88
C GLY A 229 14.16 -16.88 -1.07
N ASN A 230 13.37 -17.46 -0.16
CA ASN A 230 13.09 -18.90 -0.08
C ASN A 230 11.81 -19.35 -0.83
N TYR A 231 11.32 -18.57 -1.81
CA TYR A 231 10.08 -18.88 -2.54
C TYR A 231 10.18 -20.02 -3.57
N THR A 232 11.39 -20.54 -3.82
CA THR A 232 11.63 -21.58 -4.87
C THR A 232 10.81 -22.85 -4.66
N ASP A 233 10.57 -23.24 -3.40
CA ASP A 233 9.85 -24.49 -3.10
C ASP A 233 8.34 -24.36 -3.39
N LEU A 234 7.75 -23.20 -3.08
CA LEU A 234 6.35 -22.85 -3.36
C LEU A 234 6.01 -22.95 -4.86
N ILE A 235 6.98 -22.61 -5.71
CA ILE A 235 6.78 -22.54 -7.16
C ILE A 235 6.95 -23.88 -7.83
N GLN A 236 7.92 -24.69 -7.40
CA GLN A 236 8.11 -26.04 -7.94
C GLN A 236 6.88 -26.91 -7.68
N GLU A 237 6.31 -26.86 -6.47
CA GLU A 237 5.13 -27.64 -6.11
C GLU A 237 3.86 -27.18 -6.84
N THR A 238 3.66 -25.85 -6.97
CA THR A 238 2.46 -25.32 -7.64
C THR A 238 2.51 -25.55 -9.16
N SER A 239 3.70 -25.51 -9.78
CA SER A 239 3.85 -25.77 -11.22
C SER A 239 3.63 -27.24 -11.59
N LEU A 240 3.95 -28.17 -10.71
CA LEU A 240 3.69 -29.61 -10.90
C LEU A 240 2.19 -29.92 -10.84
N SER A 241 1.47 -29.34 -9.88
CA SER A 241 0.03 -29.55 -9.70
C SER A 241 -0.86 -28.92 -10.78
N VAL A 242 -0.36 -27.93 -11.52
CA VAL A 242 -1.09 -27.27 -12.63
C VAL A 242 -0.92 -28.01 -13.95
N ASN A 243 0.17 -28.76 -14.13
CA ASN A 243 0.43 -29.52 -15.36
C ASN A 243 -0.23 -30.94 -15.34
N GLU A 244 -0.76 -31.36 -14.20
CA GLU A 244 -1.45 -32.67 -14.06
C GLU A 244 -3.00 -32.56 -14.14
N LYS A 245 -3.55 -31.39 -14.42
CA LYS A 245 -4.99 -31.14 -14.62
C LYS A 245 -5.25 -30.46 -15.97
#